data_838231516aa06a45d81e25114ccfc526
#
_entry.id   838231516aa06a45d81e25114ccfc526
#
_cell.length_a   1.000
_cell.length_b   1.000
_cell.length_c   1.000
_cell.angle_alpha   90.00
_cell.angle_beta   90.00
_cell.angle_gamma   90.00
#
_symmetry.space_group_name_H-M   'P 1'
#
loop_
_entity.id
_entity.type
_entity.pdbx_description
1 polymer ?
#
loop_
_entity_poly.entity_id
_entity_poly.type
_entity_poly.pdbx_seq_one_letter_code
_entity_poly.pdbx_strand_id
1 'polypeptide(L)'
;MALESDIIGSDSRLHVTFYKKAVENPAKTIEEGRPIYEDRVFVRIAVPGDNLSVIDTFANEEHQRRFPMHWQHFMNKNVDDDSIVGTPLKAWAMLTAAQAEELRGMKFYTVEQVANAADAHIMKLGMMLGMSPYSFRDKAKAYLSSAKDAAESIKRDEELRALKEQNEKIKVEANAKLLKMQEQL
;
A
#
# COMPACT_ATOMS: atom_id res chain seq x y z
N MET A 1 0.46 22.99 -15.08
CA MET A 1 -0.01 21.60 -14.93
C MET A 1 1.08 20.82 -14.20
N ALA A 2 0.93 20.57 -12.91
CA ALA A 2 1.79 19.59 -12.22
C ALA A 2 1.39 18.22 -12.73
N LEU A 3 2.36 17.45 -13.20
CA LEU A 3 2.12 16.13 -13.76
C LEU A 3 1.60 15.21 -12.64
N GLU A 4 0.57 14.42 -12.91
CA GLU A 4 0.00 13.43 -11.98
C GLU A 4 1.06 12.50 -11.34
N SER A 5 2.19 12.29 -12.03
CA SER A 5 3.35 11.53 -11.54
C SER A 5 4.01 12.14 -10.29
N ASP A 6 3.99 13.46 -10.15
CA ASP A 6 4.60 14.15 -8.99
C ASP A 6 3.74 14.03 -7.74
N ILE A 7 2.42 13.96 -7.92
CA ILE A 7 1.45 13.78 -6.83
C ILE A 7 1.56 12.36 -6.27
N ILE A 8 1.64 11.34 -7.14
CA ILE A 8 1.78 9.93 -6.73
C ILE A 8 3.09 9.68 -5.99
N GLY A 9 4.20 10.26 -6.44
CA GLY A 9 5.50 10.15 -5.77
C GLY A 9 5.53 10.84 -4.40
N SER A 10 4.76 11.90 -4.22
CA SER A 10 4.59 12.61 -2.95
C SER A 10 3.74 11.82 -1.95
N ASP A 11 2.69 11.17 -2.42
CA ASP A 11 1.73 10.46 -1.58
C ASP A 11 2.27 9.13 -1.03
N SER A 12 3.22 8.49 -1.71
CA SER A 12 3.89 7.27 -1.22
C SER A 12 4.72 7.47 0.07
N ARG A 13 5.00 8.73 0.42
CA ARG A 13 5.66 9.08 1.68
C ARG A 13 4.71 9.19 2.86
N LEU A 14 3.42 9.31 2.60
CA LEU A 14 2.42 9.56 3.61
C LEU A 14 1.97 8.26 4.29
N HIS A 15 1.65 8.37 5.57
CA HIS A 15 0.90 7.34 6.27
C HIS A 15 -0.56 7.74 6.29
N VAL A 16 -1.38 6.99 5.54
CA VAL A 16 -2.81 7.28 5.36
C VAL A 16 -3.62 6.15 5.95
N THR A 17 -4.55 6.49 6.83
CA THR A 17 -5.45 5.53 7.47
C THR A 17 -6.88 6.04 7.43
N PHE A 18 -7.79 5.25 6.87
CA PHE A 18 -9.23 5.45 7.00
C PHE A 18 -9.75 4.66 8.19
N TYR A 19 -10.60 5.26 9.00
CA TYR A 19 -11.17 4.61 10.18
C TYR A 19 -12.56 5.15 10.51
N LYS A 20 -13.35 4.37 11.25
CA LYS A 20 -14.65 4.81 11.76
C LYS A 20 -14.48 5.44 13.14
N LYS A 21 -15.21 6.52 13.36
CA LYS A 21 -15.26 7.21 14.65
C LYS A 21 -16.69 7.58 14.95
N ALA A 22 -17.13 7.28 16.14
CA ALA A 22 -18.42 7.73 16.64
C ALA A 22 -18.37 9.25 16.87
N VAL A 23 -19.28 9.97 16.22
CA VAL A 23 -19.43 11.42 16.34
C VAL A 23 -20.85 11.73 16.77
N GLU A 24 -21.00 12.61 17.74
CA GLU A 24 -22.31 13.06 18.18
C GLU A 24 -23.04 13.77 17.02
N ASN A 25 -24.30 13.40 16.82
CA ASN A 25 -25.21 14.08 15.89
C ASN A 25 -26.06 15.09 16.67
N PRO A 26 -25.74 16.40 16.63
CA PRO A 26 -26.43 17.39 17.42
C PRO A 26 -27.92 17.49 17.12
N ALA A 27 -28.32 17.31 15.85
CA ALA A 27 -29.72 17.39 15.44
C ALA A 27 -30.55 16.28 16.11
N LYS A 28 -30.09 15.03 16.02
CA LYS A 28 -30.75 13.88 16.65
C LYS A 28 -30.67 13.92 18.18
N THR A 29 -29.58 14.44 18.75
CA THR A 29 -29.43 14.63 20.20
C THR A 29 -30.48 15.59 20.75
N ILE A 30 -30.77 16.67 20.02
CA ILE A 30 -31.82 17.63 20.41
C ILE A 30 -33.20 16.99 20.25
N GLU A 31 -33.46 16.29 19.16
CA GLU A 31 -34.75 15.66 18.86
C GLU A 31 -35.10 14.57 19.90
N GLU A 32 -34.15 13.75 20.30
CA GLU A 32 -34.38 12.64 21.24
C GLU A 32 -34.09 12.97 22.72
N GLY A 33 -33.51 14.13 23.00
CA GLY A 33 -33.20 14.56 24.38
C GLY A 33 -32.10 13.74 25.06
N ARG A 34 -31.30 12.98 24.30
CA ARG A 34 -30.16 12.20 24.78
C ARG A 34 -29.04 12.22 23.76
N PRO A 35 -27.76 12.07 24.13
CA PRO A 35 -26.64 12.03 23.16
C PRO A 35 -26.81 10.87 22.16
N ILE A 36 -26.85 11.21 20.89
CA ILE A 36 -26.92 10.25 19.79
C ILE A 36 -25.61 10.32 19.01
N TYR A 37 -24.95 9.18 18.86
CA TYR A 37 -23.69 9.05 18.11
C TYR A 37 -23.93 8.31 16.82
N GLU A 38 -23.24 8.74 15.77
CA GLU A 38 -23.22 8.09 14.45
C GLU A 38 -21.81 7.76 14.06
N ASP A 39 -21.61 6.58 13.46
CA ASP A 39 -20.32 6.19 12.91
C ASP A 39 -20.05 6.97 11.62
N ARG A 40 -19.01 7.79 11.66
CA ARG A 40 -18.51 8.52 10.49
C ARG A 40 -17.10 8.09 10.14
N VAL A 41 -16.81 8.08 8.84
CA VAL A 41 -15.49 7.73 8.35
C VAL A 41 -14.60 8.96 8.40
N PHE A 42 -13.43 8.78 9.00
CA PHE A 42 -12.35 9.76 9.05
C PHE A 42 -11.16 9.28 8.24
N VAL A 43 -10.34 10.22 7.82
CA VAL A 43 -9.03 9.97 7.24
C VAL A 43 -7.97 10.67 8.07
N ARG A 44 -6.95 9.91 8.46
CA ARG A 44 -5.74 10.44 9.08
C ARG A 44 -4.61 10.34 8.10
N ILE A 45 -3.97 11.47 7.82
CA ILE A 45 -2.83 11.61 6.93
C ILE A 45 -1.68 12.15 7.76
N ALA A 46 -0.61 11.39 7.89
CA ALA A 46 0.57 11.76 8.67
C ALA A 46 1.84 11.68 7.81
N VAL A 47 2.78 12.57 8.08
CA VAL A 47 4.11 12.51 7.50
C VAL A 47 5.01 11.71 8.44
N PRO A 48 5.55 10.55 8.03
CA PRO A 48 6.49 9.80 8.85
C PRO A 48 7.71 10.65 9.24
N GLY A 49 8.14 10.55 10.50
CA GLY A 49 9.21 11.35 11.06
C GLY A 49 8.82 12.77 11.49
N ASP A 50 7.58 13.20 11.25
CA ASP A 50 7.04 14.47 11.73
C ASP A 50 5.77 14.24 12.57
N ASN A 51 5.86 14.60 13.85
CA ASN A 51 4.75 14.44 14.79
C ASN A 51 3.72 15.56 14.71
N LEU A 52 4.06 16.68 14.10
CA LEU A 52 3.23 17.88 14.01
C LEU A 52 2.40 17.91 12.73
N SER A 53 2.88 17.27 11.67
CA SER A 53 2.20 17.23 10.36
C SER A 53 1.22 16.06 10.30
N VAL A 54 0.09 16.20 10.99
CA VAL A 54 -1.01 15.23 10.99
C VAL A 54 -2.31 15.94 10.64
N ILE A 55 -2.98 15.46 9.60
CA ILE A 55 -4.33 15.86 9.22
C ILE A 55 -5.28 14.75 9.67
N ASP A 56 -6.30 15.10 10.44
CA ASP A 56 -7.34 14.16 10.90
C ASP A 56 -8.70 14.82 10.65
N THR A 57 -9.40 14.38 9.61
CA THR A 57 -10.62 15.02 9.13
C THR A 57 -11.63 14.00 8.62
N PHE A 58 -12.87 14.45 8.36
CA PHE A 58 -13.87 13.62 7.71
C PHE A 58 -13.38 13.16 6.32
N ALA A 59 -13.53 11.87 6.05
CA ALA A 59 -13.26 11.32 4.73
C ALA A 59 -14.32 11.78 3.73
N ASN A 60 -13.87 12.34 2.61
CA ASN A 60 -14.71 12.75 1.51
C ASN A 60 -14.31 12.01 0.23
N GLU A 61 -15.04 12.22 -0.86
CA GLU A 61 -14.76 11.58 -2.15
C GLU A 61 -13.38 11.92 -2.72
N GLU A 62 -12.87 13.11 -2.44
CA GLU A 62 -11.55 13.54 -2.87
C GLU A 62 -10.45 12.71 -2.20
N HIS A 63 -10.57 12.47 -0.88
CA HIS A 63 -9.66 11.59 -0.16
C HIS A 63 -9.70 10.15 -0.69
N GLN A 64 -10.88 9.65 -1.05
CA GLN A 64 -11.03 8.30 -1.61
C GLN A 64 -10.38 8.17 -2.99
N ARG A 65 -10.52 9.20 -3.85
CA ARG A 65 -9.88 9.25 -5.17
C ARG A 65 -8.36 9.38 -5.06
N ARG A 66 -7.89 10.18 -4.11
CA ARG A 66 -6.46 10.40 -3.89
C ARG A 66 -5.75 9.17 -3.32
N PHE A 67 -6.42 8.42 -2.44
CA PHE A 67 -5.86 7.26 -1.75
C PHE A 67 -6.66 5.98 -1.99
N PRO A 68 -6.83 5.53 -3.24
CA PRO A 68 -7.74 4.44 -3.58
C PRO A 68 -7.33 3.11 -2.95
N MET A 69 -6.04 2.80 -2.85
CA MET A 69 -5.54 1.57 -2.24
C MET A 69 -5.86 1.51 -0.74
N HIS A 70 -5.67 2.63 -0.02
CA HIS A 70 -5.99 2.73 1.40
C HIS A 70 -7.50 2.65 1.64
N TRP A 71 -8.30 3.24 0.74
CA TRP A 71 -9.75 3.15 0.78
C TRP A 71 -10.25 1.72 0.55
N GLN A 72 -9.74 1.03 -0.47
CA GLN A 72 -10.08 -0.38 -0.71
C GLN A 72 -9.69 -1.26 0.47
N HIS A 73 -8.52 -1.03 1.05
CA HIS A 73 -8.07 -1.77 2.22
C HIS A 73 -9.01 -1.57 3.42
N PHE A 74 -9.43 -0.33 3.67
CA PHE A 74 -10.41 -0.01 4.70
C PHE A 74 -11.76 -0.69 4.46
N MET A 75 -12.25 -0.73 3.21
CA MET A 75 -13.52 -1.37 2.86
C MET A 75 -13.47 -2.89 2.98
N ASN A 76 -12.32 -3.51 2.69
CA ASN A 76 -12.15 -4.96 2.70
C ASN A 76 -11.85 -5.53 4.11
N LYS A 77 -11.31 -4.73 5.01
CA LYS A 77 -11.07 -5.13 6.41
C LYS A 77 -12.12 -4.50 7.30
N ASN A 78 -12.87 -5.36 7.99
CA ASN A 78 -13.62 -4.95 9.17
C ASN A 78 -12.60 -4.57 10.26
N VAL A 79 -12.42 -3.27 10.44
CA VAL A 79 -11.96 -2.55 11.64
C VAL A 79 -11.01 -3.30 12.57
N ASP A 80 -9.90 -2.70 12.94
CA ASP A 80 -9.04 -2.86 14.11
C ASP A 80 -7.57 -3.21 13.87
N ASP A 81 -7.07 -3.29 12.65
CA ASP A 81 -5.64 -3.44 12.47
C ASP A 81 -5.08 -2.24 11.72
N ASP A 82 -3.93 -1.72 12.17
CA ASP A 82 -3.15 -0.68 11.47
C ASP A 82 -3.02 -1.08 10.00
N SER A 83 -3.91 -0.57 9.17
CA SER A 83 -4.00 -0.96 7.77
C SER A 83 -2.81 -0.39 7.01
N ILE A 84 -1.72 -1.13 7.05
CA ILE A 84 -0.47 -0.78 6.40
C ILE A 84 -0.59 -1.19 4.94
N VAL A 85 -0.69 -0.19 4.06
CA VAL A 85 -0.57 -0.39 2.61
C VAL A 85 0.88 -0.22 2.23
N GLY A 86 1.47 -1.27 1.65
CA GLY A 86 2.89 -1.31 1.29
C GLY A 86 3.63 -2.47 1.95
N THR A 87 4.96 -2.49 1.82
CA THR A 87 5.82 -3.53 2.38
C THR A 87 6.12 -3.24 3.85
N PRO A 88 5.62 -4.05 4.80
CA PRO A 88 5.87 -3.81 6.21
C PRO A 88 7.37 -3.82 6.54
N LEU A 89 7.82 -2.95 7.43
CA LEU A 89 9.23 -2.93 7.87
C LEU A 89 9.72 -4.27 8.42
N LYS A 90 8.82 -5.05 9.06
CA LYS A 90 9.14 -6.38 9.58
C LYS A 90 9.47 -7.41 8.48
N ALA A 91 9.02 -7.19 7.25
CA ALA A 91 9.35 -8.04 6.10
C ALA A 91 10.73 -7.74 5.50
N TRP A 92 11.34 -6.62 5.88
CA TRP A 92 12.66 -6.24 5.39
C TRP A 92 13.75 -6.88 6.25
N ALA A 93 14.38 -7.94 5.72
CA ALA A 93 15.36 -8.77 6.44
C ALA A 93 16.60 -8.03 6.97
N MET A 94 16.84 -6.79 6.51
CA MET A 94 17.94 -5.96 7.00
C MET A 94 17.66 -5.39 8.40
N LEU A 95 16.40 -5.31 8.81
CA LEU A 95 16.00 -4.77 10.10
C LEU A 95 15.78 -5.86 11.12
N THR A 96 16.24 -5.62 12.33
CA THR A 96 15.82 -6.42 13.49
C THR A 96 14.41 -6.03 13.92
N ALA A 97 13.73 -6.91 14.65
CA ALA A 97 12.40 -6.61 15.19
C ALA A 97 12.41 -5.35 16.08
N ALA A 98 13.47 -5.15 16.88
CA ALA A 98 13.63 -3.97 17.71
C ALA A 98 13.75 -2.69 16.88
N GLN A 99 14.58 -2.70 15.84
CA GLN A 99 14.72 -1.55 14.94
C GLN A 99 13.43 -1.22 14.18
N ALA A 100 12.66 -2.25 13.79
CA ALA A 100 11.36 -2.04 13.16
C ALA A 100 10.36 -1.37 14.12
N GLU A 101 10.36 -1.75 15.40
CA GLU A 101 9.50 -1.10 16.40
C GLU A 101 9.96 0.34 16.73
N GLU A 102 11.26 0.60 16.77
CA GLU A 102 11.80 1.95 16.92
C GLU A 102 11.37 2.86 15.75
N LEU A 103 11.43 2.36 14.52
CA LEU A 103 10.95 3.07 13.34
C LEU A 103 9.44 3.34 13.40
N ARG A 104 8.66 2.37 13.90
CA ARG A 104 7.21 2.57 14.15
C ARG A 104 6.96 3.67 15.17
N GLY A 105 7.76 3.76 16.21
CA GLY A 105 7.70 4.87 17.17
C GLY A 105 7.90 6.24 16.51
N MET A 106 8.65 6.30 15.41
CA MET A 106 8.81 7.50 14.58
C MET A 106 7.81 7.58 13.43
N LYS A 107 6.74 6.75 13.44
CA LYS A 107 5.65 6.69 12.45
C LYS A 107 6.09 6.24 11.06
N PHE A 108 7.20 5.51 10.96
CA PHE A 108 7.54 4.76 9.76
C PHE A 108 6.99 3.34 9.88
N TYR A 109 6.17 2.92 8.95
CA TYR A 109 5.49 1.62 8.96
C TYR A 109 5.90 0.73 7.79
N THR A 110 6.32 1.34 6.67
CA THR A 110 6.64 0.63 5.43
C THR A 110 8.01 0.99 4.88
N VAL A 111 8.57 0.09 4.07
CA VAL A 111 9.85 0.32 3.39
C VAL A 111 9.72 1.44 2.36
N GLU A 112 8.55 1.60 1.75
CA GLU A 112 8.25 2.68 0.80
C GLU A 112 8.35 4.06 1.47
N GLN A 113 7.88 4.19 2.70
CA GLN A 113 7.99 5.43 3.47
C GLN A 113 9.45 5.78 3.75
N VAL A 114 10.30 4.79 4.06
CA VAL A 114 11.74 4.98 4.24
C VAL A 114 12.41 5.37 2.93
N ALA A 115 12.11 4.66 1.84
CA ALA A 115 12.69 4.91 0.52
C ALA A 115 12.39 6.32 -0.02
N ASN A 116 11.21 6.85 0.32
CA ASN A 116 10.73 8.15 -0.14
C ASN A 116 10.80 9.25 0.93
N ALA A 117 11.40 8.97 2.09
CA ALA A 117 11.54 9.94 3.17
C ALA A 117 12.35 11.18 2.73
N ALA A 118 11.87 12.35 3.15
CA ALA A 118 12.63 13.59 2.97
C ALA A 118 13.92 13.60 3.79
N ASP A 119 14.92 14.35 3.35
CA ASP A 119 16.24 14.39 3.98
C ASP A 119 16.18 14.75 5.46
N ALA A 120 15.34 15.71 5.83
CA ALA A 120 15.15 16.11 7.22
C ALA A 120 14.66 14.97 8.13
N HIS A 121 13.85 14.07 7.60
CA HIS A 121 13.30 12.93 8.35
C HIS A 121 14.27 11.75 8.37
N ILE A 122 14.92 11.46 7.23
CA ILE A 122 15.87 10.35 7.13
C ILE A 122 17.12 10.59 7.98
N MET A 123 17.56 11.85 8.17
CA MET A 123 18.69 12.20 9.02
C MET A 123 18.47 11.76 10.47
N LYS A 124 17.26 11.79 10.97
CA LYS A 124 16.91 11.33 12.32
C LYS A 124 17.07 9.81 12.47
N LEU A 125 16.88 9.06 11.39
CA LEU A 125 16.94 7.59 11.39
C LEU A 125 18.39 7.07 11.42
N GLY A 126 19.33 7.75 10.79
CA GLY A 126 20.70 7.28 10.65
C GLY A 126 21.44 7.13 11.96
N MET A 127 21.16 7.99 12.93
CA MET A 127 21.77 7.92 14.27
C MET A 127 21.34 6.66 15.03
N MET A 128 20.13 6.19 14.79
CA MET A 128 19.51 5.06 15.48
C MET A 128 19.95 3.70 14.89
N LEU A 129 20.19 3.66 13.60
CA LEU A 129 20.50 2.42 12.87
C LEU A 129 22.01 2.15 12.72
N GLY A 130 22.87 3.04 13.22
CA GLY A 130 24.33 2.88 13.14
C GLY A 130 24.88 2.94 11.71
N MET A 131 24.13 3.51 10.76
CA MET A 131 24.56 3.67 9.38
C MET A 131 24.21 5.06 8.85
N SER A 132 24.80 5.41 7.69
CA SER A 132 24.47 6.67 7.02
C SER A 132 22.97 6.71 6.64
N PRO A 133 22.25 7.80 6.95
CA PRO A 133 20.85 7.98 6.59
C PRO A 133 20.56 7.76 5.10
N TYR A 134 21.42 8.32 4.25
CA TYR A 134 21.29 8.18 2.80
C TYR A 134 21.49 6.73 2.33
N SER A 135 22.51 6.04 2.91
CA SER A 135 22.72 4.62 2.64
C SER A 135 21.52 3.76 3.05
N PHE A 136 20.85 4.11 4.15
CA PHE A 136 19.65 3.41 4.59
C PHE A 136 18.51 3.59 3.60
N ARG A 137 18.26 4.81 3.15
CA ARG A 137 17.26 5.10 2.11
C ARG A 137 17.57 4.40 0.78
N ASP A 138 18.83 4.40 0.36
CA ASP A 138 19.23 3.74 -0.90
C ASP A 138 19.05 2.23 -0.82
N LYS A 139 19.33 1.61 0.33
CA LYS A 139 19.05 0.19 0.57
C LYS A 139 17.55 -0.12 0.54
N ALA A 140 16.70 0.78 1.07
CA ALA A 140 15.25 0.63 0.96
C ALA A 140 14.79 0.67 -0.49
N LYS A 141 15.30 1.63 -1.29
CA LYS A 141 15.01 1.70 -2.73
C LYS A 141 15.47 0.45 -3.48
N ALA A 142 16.68 -0.02 -3.22
CA ALA A 142 17.22 -1.22 -3.85
C ALA A 142 16.38 -2.47 -3.50
N TYR A 143 15.94 -2.60 -2.26
CA TYR A 143 15.07 -3.69 -1.83
C TYR A 143 13.73 -3.69 -2.57
N LEU A 144 13.09 -2.51 -2.68
CA LEU A 144 11.82 -2.38 -3.39
C LEU A 144 11.97 -2.65 -4.89
N SER A 145 13.06 -2.18 -5.51
CA SER A 145 13.37 -2.48 -6.92
C SER A 145 13.53 -3.97 -7.14
N SER A 146 14.34 -4.65 -6.31
CA SER A 146 14.54 -6.10 -6.40
C SER A 146 13.26 -6.90 -6.20
N ALA A 147 12.41 -6.48 -5.25
CA ALA A 147 11.11 -7.12 -5.01
C ALA A 147 10.17 -6.95 -6.21
N LYS A 148 10.17 -5.79 -6.85
CA LYS A 148 9.40 -5.52 -8.06
C LYS A 148 9.87 -6.38 -9.23
N ASP A 149 11.18 -6.43 -9.47
CA ASP A 149 11.78 -7.23 -10.54
C ASP A 149 11.47 -8.73 -10.37
N ALA A 150 11.52 -9.22 -9.13
CA ALA A 150 11.14 -10.61 -8.81
C ALA A 150 9.65 -10.87 -9.09
N ALA A 151 8.77 -9.97 -8.69
CA ALA A 151 7.34 -10.10 -8.95
C ALA A 151 7.01 -10.07 -10.46
N GLU A 152 7.67 -9.21 -11.23
CA GLU A 152 7.52 -9.17 -12.68
C GLU A 152 8.05 -10.43 -13.38
N SER A 153 9.13 -11.03 -12.85
CA SER A 153 9.64 -12.31 -13.35
C SER A 153 8.64 -13.43 -13.13
N ILE A 154 8.09 -13.55 -11.93
CA ILE A 154 7.07 -14.56 -11.59
C ILE A 154 5.85 -14.40 -12.51
N LYS A 155 5.37 -13.19 -12.70
CA LYS A 155 4.23 -12.91 -13.56
C LYS A 155 4.49 -13.32 -15.01
N ARG A 156 5.67 -13.02 -15.54
CA ARG A 156 6.07 -13.45 -16.89
C ARG A 156 6.12 -14.97 -17.03
N ASP A 157 6.63 -15.66 -16.01
CA ASP A 157 6.69 -17.13 -16.02
C ASP A 157 5.29 -17.76 -15.98
N GLU A 158 4.36 -17.20 -15.23
CA GLU A 158 2.96 -17.62 -15.21
C GLU A 158 2.27 -17.38 -16.56
N GLU A 159 2.46 -16.22 -17.16
CA GLU A 159 1.93 -15.90 -18.51
C GLU A 159 2.48 -16.87 -19.56
N LEU A 160 3.78 -17.17 -19.54
CA LEU A 160 4.41 -18.13 -20.44
C LEU A 160 3.85 -19.54 -20.25
N ARG A 161 3.58 -19.95 -19.00
CA ARG A 161 2.98 -21.25 -18.72
C ARG A 161 1.55 -21.32 -19.26
N ALA A 162 0.74 -20.29 -19.03
CA ALA A 162 -0.62 -20.22 -19.54
C ALA A 162 -0.67 -20.26 -21.10
N LEU A 163 0.24 -19.50 -21.74
CA LEU A 163 0.37 -19.51 -23.20
C LEU A 163 0.78 -20.89 -23.75
N LYS A 164 1.68 -21.58 -23.08
CA LYS A 164 2.09 -22.95 -23.49
C LYS A 164 0.92 -23.92 -23.38
N GLU A 165 0.16 -23.87 -22.30
CA GLU A 165 -1.03 -24.71 -22.11
C GLU A 165 -2.10 -24.43 -23.19
N GLN A 166 -2.30 -23.17 -23.52
CA GLN A 166 -3.24 -22.77 -24.59
C GLN A 166 -2.79 -23.27 -25.95
N ASN A 167 -1.51 -23.14 -26.27
CA ASN A 167 -0.94 -23.64 -27.51
C ASN A 167 -1.07 -25.16 -27.64
N GLU A 168 -0.85 -25.91 -26.57
CA GLU A 168 -1.02 -27.37 -26.59
C GLU A 168 -2.49 -27.76 -26.81
N LYS A 169 -3.43 -27.06 -26.20
CA LYS A 169 -4.88 -27.29 -26.45
C LYS A 169 -5.23 -27.04 -27.93
N ILE A 170 -4.75 -25.93 -28.50
CA ILE A 170 -4.99 -25.60 -29.90
C ILE A 170 -4.39 -26.67 -30.83
N LYS A 171 -3.17 -27.16 -30.55
CA LYS A 171 -2.56 -28.25 -31.32
C LYS A 171 -3.34 -29.55 -31.27
N VAL A 172 -3.81 -29.93 -30.08
CA VAL A 172 -4.66 -31.12 -29.90
C VAL A 172 -5.96 -31.00 -30.66
N GLU A 173 -6.63 -29.84 -30.58
CA GLU A 173 -7.87 -29.59 -31.33
C GLU A 173 -7.65 -29.57 -32.85
N ALA A 174 -6.56 -28.96 -33.33
CA ALA A 174 -6.22 -28.94 -34.72
C ALA A 174 -5.93 -30.34 -35.27
N ASN A 175 -5.17 -31.16 -34.52
CA ASN A 175 -4.90 -32.55 -34.90
C ASN A 175 -6.17 -33.41 -34.92
N ALA A 176 -7.07 -33.22 -33.93
CA ALA A 176 -8.34 -33.91 -33.88
C ALA A 176 -9.26 -33.54 -35.07
N LYS A 177 -9.25 -32.28 -35.52
CA LYS A 177 -9.97 -31.83 -36.71
C LYS A 177 -9.38 -32.43 -37.98
N LEU A 178 -8.06 -32.48 -38.10
CA LEU A 178 -7.37 -33.10 -39.25
C LEU A 178 -7.72 -34.58 -39.39
N LEU A 179 -7.69 -35.34 -38.31
CA LEU A 179 -8.06 -36.76 -38.29
C LEU A 179 -9.48 -36.96 -38.75
N LYS A 180 -10.45 -36.18 -38.25
CA LYS A 180 -11.86 -36.25 -38.66
C LYS A 180 -12.05 -35.93 -40.16
N MET A 181 -11.28 -35.00 -40.71
CA MET A 181 -11.34 -34.67 -42.15
C MET A 181 -10.73 -35.77 -43.01
N GLN A 182 -9.73 -36.52 -42.52
CA GLN A 182 -9.17 -37.67 -43.22
C GLN A 182 -10.08 -38.91 -43.25
N GLU A 183 -10.90 -39.08 -42.19
CA GLU A 183 -11.90 -40.19 -42.10
C GLU A 183 -13.14 -39.95 -42.98
N GLN A 184 -13.34 -38.71 -43.47
CA GLN A 184 -14.48 -38.35 -44.33
C GLN A 184 -14.17 -38.35 -45.84
N LEU A 185 -12.97 -38.69 -46.22
CA LEU A 185 -12.48 -38.83 -47.61
C LEU A 185 -12.39 -40.28 -48.01
#